data_b7230a3aba76ca9b28ae5cf1ae8b685c
#
_entry.id   b7230a3aba76ca9b28ae5cf1ae8b685c
#
_cell.length_a   1.000
_cell.length_b   1.000
_cell.length_c   1.000
_cell.angle_alpha   90.00
_cell.angle_beta   90.00
_cell.angle_gamma   90.00
#
_symmetry.space_group_name_H-M   'P 1'
#
loop_
_entity.id
_entity.type
_entity.pdbx_description
1 polymer ?
#
loop_
_entity_poly.entity_id
_entity_poly.type
_entity_poly.pdbx_seq_one_letter_code
_entity_poly.pdbx_strand_id
1 'polypeptide(L)'
;MNAQILDHSPTLPIRDHDALREALEQGDVPTLLMVLTHFQGDVAFMERFRPYIGSIFEEPAVIPEGLLAELRERLFRVLIQDPPPADESPDESLWRKMLSTDVGEPVEDEFIPMLKEQMGFEPPEQRSERPGRRAPDPDFKVLVIGAGLTGLLAAIKLSEARYNFEVIEKNPEMGGTW
;
A
#
# COMPACT_ATOMS: atom_id res chain seq x y z
N MET A 1 -2.74 -16.10 -20.55
CA MET A 1 -1.48 -16.17 -19.75
C MET A 1 -1.93 -15.86 -18.33
N ASN A 2 -2.08 -16.91 -17.49
CA ASN A 2 -2.56 -16.73 -16.11
C ASN A 2 -1.51 -15.95 -15.34
N ALA A 3 -1.85 -14.73 -14.94
CA ALA A 3 -1.12 -14.09 -13.86
C ALA A 3 -1.29 -14.98 -12.63
N GLN A 4 -0.24 -15.71 -12.27
CA GLN A 4 -0.17 -16.30 -10.94
C GLN A 4 -0.23 -15.13 -9.96
N ILE A 5 -1.37 -15.02 -9.30
CA ILE A 5 -1.53 -14.27 -8.07
C ILE A 5 -0.36 -14.68 -7.20
N LEU A 6 0.41 -13.73 -6.73
CA LEU A 6 1.50 -13.97 -5.78
C LEU A 6 0.92 -14.85 -4.67
N ASP A 7 1.33 -16.11 -4.69
CA ASP A 7 1.04 -17.07 -3.63
C ASP A 7 1.55 -16.40 -2.35
N HIS A 8 0.65 -16.11 -1.43
CA HIS A 8 0.99 -15.63 -0.10
C HIS A 8 1.67 -16.78 0.62
N SER A 9 2.91 -17.06 0.22
CA SER A 9 3.76 -18.01 0.91
C SER A 9 3.85 -17.60 2.36
N PRO A 10 3.74 -18.54 3.31
CA PRO A 10 3.88 -18.23 4.72
C PRO A 10 5.17 -17.45 4.90
N THR A 11 5.08 -16.31 5.57
CA THR A 11 6.23 -15.44 5.83
C THR A 11 7.33 -16.29 6.43
N LEU A 12 8.45 -16.46 5.69
CA LEU A 12 9.59 -17.20 6.22
C LEU A 12 10.10 -16.45 7.45
N PRO A 13 10.38 -17.16 8.55
CA PRO A 13 10.87 -16.50 9.75
C PRO A 13 12.16 -15.74 9.44
N ILE A 14 12.24 -14.50 9.89
CA ILE A 14 13.44 -13.66 9.73
C ILE A 14 14.58 -14.32 10.53
N ARG A 15 15.64 -14.71 9.83
CA ARG A 15 16.77 -15.41 10.42
C ARG A 15 17.97 -14.52 10.70
N ASP A 16 18.13 -13.49 9.89
CA ASP A 16 19.21 -12.51 10.03
C ASP A 16 18.74 -11.33 10.90
N HIS A 17 18.96 -11.44 12.18
CA HIS A 17 18.54 -10.44 13.15
C HIS A 17 19.38 -9.16 13.07
N ASP A 18 20.62 -9.24 12.65
CA ASP A 18 21.49 -8.06 12.53
C ASP A 18 21.08 -7.23 11.32
N ALA A 19 20.84 -7.88 10.18
CA ALA A 19 20.28 -7.21 8.99
C ALA A 19 18.90 -6.61 9.27
N LEU A 20 18.04 -7.27 10.06
CA LEU A 20 16.76 -6.70 10.46
C LEU A 20 16.94 -5.43 11.31
N ARG A 21 17.85 -5.43 12.28
CA ARG A 21 18.13 -4.23 13.10
C ARG A 21 18.61 -3.07 12.23
N GLU A 22 19.55 -3.34 11.33
CA GLU A 22 20.04 -2.33 10.38
C GLU A 22 18.90 -1.77 9.49
N ALA A 23 18.04 -2.63 8.97
CA ALA A 23 16.88 -2.21 8.18
C ALA A 23 15.92 -1.32 8.98
N LEU A 24 15.67 -1.64 10.26
CA LEU A 24 14.82 -0.84 11.13
C LEU A 24 15.46 0.52 11.48
N GLU A 25 16.78 0.63 11.51
CA GLU A 25 17.47 1.92 11.68
C GLU A 25 17.31 2.83 10.46
N GLN A 26 17.28 2.26 9.26
CA GLN A 26 17.16 2.97 8.00
C GLN A 26 15.69 3.21 7.58
N GLY A 27 14.75 2.52 8.22
CA GLY A 27 13.34 2.57 7.87
C GLY A 27 12.70 3.94 8.15
N ASP A 28 11.79 4.34 7.27
CA ASP A 28 10.95 5.52 7.44
C ASP A 28 10.07 5.40 8.69
N VAL A 29 10.15 6.38 9.59
CA VAL A 29 9.52 6.29 10.91
C VAL A 29 7.99 6.19 10.85
N PRO A 30 7.26 7.00 10.07
CA PRO A 30 5.83 6.82 9.87
C PRO A 30 5.47 5.41 9.40
N THR A 31 6.17 4.88 8.41
CA THR A 31 5.96 3.52 7.92
C THR A 31 6.19 2.47 9.00
N LEU A 32 7.31 2.53 9.75
CA LEU A 32 7.59 1.61 10.85
C LEU A 32 6.50 1.66 11.93
N LEU A 33 6.01 2.86 12.25
CA LEU A 33 4.94 3.06 13.22
C LEU A 33 3.62 2.43 12.75
N MET A 34 3.27 2.62 11.47
CA MET A 34 2.06 2.01 10.89
C MET A 34 2.14 0.48 10.90
N VAL A 35 3.29 -0.09 10.53
CA VAL A 35 3.50 -1.55 10.59
C VAL A 35 3.35 -2.07 12.03
N LEU A 36 3.97 -1.42 13.02
CA LEU A 36 3.84 -1.82 14.41
C LEU A 36 2.39 -1.72 14.90
N THR A 37 1.72 -0.62 14.56
CA THR A 37 0.32 -0.41 14.97
C THR A 37 -0.61 -1.43 14.32
N HIS A 38 -0.36 -1.78 13.06
CA HIS A 38 -1.10 -2.84 12.36
C HIS A 38 -0.99 -4.19 13.09
N PHE A 39 0.21 -4.58 13.52
CA PHE A 39 0.42 -5.86 14.19
C PHE A 39 -0.06 -5.89 15.64
N GLN A 40 0.03 -4.79 16.38
CA GLN A 40 -0.26 -4.76 17.80
C GLN A 40 -1.59 -4.09 18.18
N GLY A 41 -2.15 -3.25 17.31
CA GLY A 41 -3.34 -2.46 17.62
C GLY A 41 -3.10 -1.39 18.71
N ASP A 42 -1.84 -1.11 19.08
CA ASP A 42 -1.51 -0.18 20.18
C ASP A 42 -1.62 1.29 19.73
N VAL A 43 -2.85 1.77 19.66
CA VAL A 43 -3.15 3.17 19.33
C VAL A 43 -2.52 4.14 20.34
N ALA A 44 -2.43 3.77 21.62
CA ALA A 44 -1.87 4.66 22.64
C ALA A 44 -0.37 4.89 22.40
N PHE A 45 0.35 3.90 21.94
CA PHE A 45 1.74 4.06 21.52
C PHE A 45 1.86 4.93 20.27
N MET A 46 1.03 4.69 19.27
CA MET A 46 0.99 5.48 18.04
C MET A 46 0.74 6.98 18.31
N GLU A 47 -0.19 7.30 19.18
CA GLU A 47 -0.53 8.69 19.54
C GLU A 47 0.65 9.46 20.19
N ARG A 48 1.65 8.77 20.74
CA ARG A 48 2.87 9.41 21.25
C ARG A 48 3.71 10.04 20.15
N PHE A 49 3.56 9.60 18.91
CA PHE A 49 4.27 10.13 17.75
C PHE A 49 3.55 11.31 17.09
N ARG A 50 2.26 11.51 17.37
CA ARG A 50 1.45 12.54 16.75
C ARG A 50 2.06 13.96 16.80
N PRO A 51 2.76 14.40 17.88
CA PRO A 51 3.40 15.71 17.89
C PRO A 51 4.59 15.85 16.92
N TYR A 52 5.08 14.75 16.37
CA TYR A 52 6.28 14.67 15.53
C TYR A 52 5.97 14.32 14.08
N ILE A 53 4.79 13.81 13.78
CA ILE A 53 4.30 13.50 12.43
C ILE A 53 3.41 14.66 12.03
N GLY A 54 3.96 15.59 11.24
CA GLY A 54 3.25 16.74 10.72
C GLY A 54 2.59 16.45 9.37
N SER A 55 1.72 17.36 8.93
CA SER A 55 1.27 17.40 7.54
C SER A 55 2.47 17.59 6.59
N ILE A 56 2.31 17.15 5.34
CA ILE A 56 3.34 17.34 4.28
C ILE A 56 3.75 18.80 4.06
N PHE A 57 3.02 19.74 4.64
CA PHE A 57 3.28 21.19 4.56
C PHE A 57 4.02 21.74 5.78
N GLU A 58 4.28 20.92 6.79
CA GLU A 58 4.95 21.32 8.03
C GLU A 58 6.33 20.66 8.13
N GLU A 59 7.31 21.38 8.67
CA GLU A 59 8.59 20.77 8.98
C GLU A 59 8.42 19.77 10.12
N PRO A 60 8.84 18.50 9.94
CA PRO A 60 8.68 17.49 10.98
C PRO A 60 9.50 17.86 12.22
N ALA A 61 8.88 17.78 13.38
CA ALA A 61 9.58 17.98 14.65
C ALA A 61 10.54 16.82 14.92
N VAL A 62 11.63 17.10 15.63
CA VAL A 62 12.64 16.10 15.98
C VAL A 62 12.05 15.08 16.96
N ILE A 63 11.98 13.83 16.54
CA ILE A 63 11.49 12.73 17.37
C ILE A 63 12.55 12.38 18.44
N PRO A 64 12.17 12.28 19.73
CA PRO A 64 13.10 11.89 20.77
C PRO A 64 13.73 10.50 20.52
N GLU A 65 15.06 10.40 20.70
CA GLU A 65 15.80 9.16 20.44
C GLU A 65 15.26 7.95 21.22
N GLY A 66 14.85 8.15 22.48
CA GLY A 66 14.24 7.09 23.29
C GLY A 66 12.93 6.56 22.73
N LEU A 67 12.15 7.43 22.05
CA LEU A 67 10.90 7.02 21.40
C LEU A 67 11.16 6.22 20.12
N LEU A 68 12.17 6.63 19.34
CA LEU A 68 12.62 5.88 18.16
C LEU A 68 13.16 4.50 18.53
N ALA A 69 14.02 4.44 19.56
CA ALA A 69 14.57 3.18 20.06
C ALA A 69 13.46 2.23 20.55
N GLU A 70 12.44 2.76 21.23
CA GLU A 70 11.29 1.97 21.67
C GLU A 70 10.50 1.42 20.49
N LEU A 71 10.24 2.23 19.45
CA LEU A 71 9.54 1.81 18.23
C LEU A 71 10.28 0.64 17.55
N ARG A 72 11.57 0.82 17.29
CA ARG A 72 12.41 -0.17 16.61
C ARG A 72 12.50 -1.47 17.39
N GLU A 73 12.68 -1.40 18.70
CA GLU A 73 12.77 -2.60 19.55
C GLU A 73 11.42 -3.33 19.64
N ARG A 74 10.30 -2.62 19.73
CA ARG A 74 8.97 -3.26 19.69
C ARG A 74 8.72 -3.94 18.36
N LEU A 75 9.01 -3.26 17.24
CA LEU A 75 8.82 -3.82 15.91
C LEU A 75 9.77 -5.01 15.67
N PHE A 76 11.01 -4.91 16.08
CA PHE A 76 11.95 -6.03 16.03
C PHE A 76 11.38 -7.28 16.73
N ARG A 77 10.86 -7.15 17.95
CA ARG A 77 10.27 -8.26 18.70
C ARG A 77 9.07 -8.87 17.99
N VAL A 78 8.18 -8.04 17.45
CA VAL A 78 7.02 -8.53 16.70
C VAL A 78 7.46 -9.33 15.47
N LEU A 79 8.43 -8.83 14.72
CA LEU A 79 8.85 -9.45 13.47
C LEU A 79 9.61 -10.76 13.65
N ILE A 80 10.27 -10.98 14.81
CA ILE A 80 10.99 -12.23 15.09
C ILE A 80 10.13 -13.28 15.81
N GLN A 81 8.98 -12.89 16.39
CA GLN A 81 8.11 -13.76 17.21
C GLN A 81 6.91 -14.30 16.46
N ASP A 82 7.01 -14.58 15.16
CA ASP A 82 5.90 -15.05 14.35
C ASP A 82 4.82 -13.96 14.19
N PRO A 83 5.06 -12.97 13.32
CA PRO A 83 4.16 -11.85 13.15
C PRO A 83 2.80 -12.34 12.66
N PRO A 84 1.70 -11.71 13.08
CA PRO A 84 0.38 -12.03 12.56
C PRO A 84 0.34 -11.82 11.03
N PRO A 85 -0.56 -12.51 10.32
CA PRO A 85 -0.70 -12.35 8.88
C PRO A 85 -0.85 -10.87 8.50
N ALA A 86 0.03 -10.39 7.61
CA ALA A 86 0.03 -8.98 7.18
C ALA A 86 -1.14 -8.64 6.25
N ASP A 87 -1.87 -9.64 5.77
CA ASP A 87 -3.03 -9.53 4.89
C ASP A 87 -4.36 -9.33 5.65
N GLU A 88 -4.37 -9.49 6.98
CA GLU A 88 -5.54 -9.16 7.77
C GLU A 88 -5.72 -7.64 7.84
N SER A 89 -6.81 -7.15 7.23
CA SER A 89 -7.15 -5.72 7.31
C SER A 89 -7.51 -5.34 8.75
N PRO A 90 -6.93 -4.26 9.30
CA PRO A 90 -7.37 -3.70 10.56
C PRO A 90 -8.86 -3.36 10.55
N ASP A 91 -9.49 -3.27 11.71
CA ASP A 91 -10.86 -2.75 11.79
C ASP A 91 -10.92 -1.28 11.31
N GLU A 92 -12.12 -0.86 10.91
CA GLU A 92 -12.29 0.46 10.28
C GLU A 92 -11.91 1.64 11.19
N SER A 93 -12.09 1.49 12.51
CA SER A 93 -11.71 2.50 13.49
C SER A 93 -10.19 2.63 13.59
N LEU A 94 -9.48 1.51 13.61
CA LEU A 94 -8.02 1.47 13.61
C LEU A 94 -7.45 2.02 12.31
N TRP A 95 -8.02 1.62 11.17
CA TRP A 95 -7.68 2.17 9.85
C TRP A 95 -7.70 3.70 9.82
N ARG A 96 -8.82 4.29 10.25
CA ARG A 96 -8.99 5.73 10.25
C ARG A 96 -7.94 6.44 11.10
N LYS A 97 -7.65 5.89 12.27
CA LYS A 97 -6.63 6.44 13.17
C LYS A 97 -5.23 6.35 12.57
N MET A 98 -4.89 5.20 12.01
CA MET A 98 -3.59 4.98 11.37
C MET A 98 -3.40 5.95 10.21
N LEU A 99 -4.34 6.02 9.27
CA LEU A 99 -4.28 6.91 8.12
C LEU A 99 -4.20 8.38 8.51
N SER A 100 -5.04 8.80 9.48
CA SER A 100 -5.02 10.19 9.96
C SER A 100 -3.72 10.55 10.70
N THR A 101 -3.05 9.58 11.32
CA THR A 101 -1.75 9.79 11.94
C THR A 101 -0.64 9.86 10.89
N ASP A 102 -0.66 8.99 9.89
CA ASP A 102 0.34 8.94 8.82
C ASP A 102 0.32 10.22 7.94
N VAL A 103 -0.88 10.68 7.60
CA VAL A 103 -1.07 11.91 6.81
C VAL A 103 -0.84 13.19 7.63
N GLY A 104 -0.91 13.11 8.97
CA GLY A 104 -0.81 14.24 9.88
C GLY A 104 -2.09 15.07 10.04
N GLU A 105 -3.18 14.67 9.38
CA GLU A 105 -4.49 15.33 9.44
C GLU A 105 -5.65 14.32 9.33
N PRO A 106 -6.88 14.70 9.73
CA PRO A 106 -8.03 13.81 9.64
C PRO A 106 -8.30 13.38 8.20
N VAL A 107 -8.39 12.05 7.97
CA VAL A 107 -8.75 11.47 6.68
C VAL A 107 -10.27 11.26 6.64
N GLU A 108 -10.93 11.85 5.64
CA GLU A 108 -12.37 11.72 5.43
C GLU A 108 -12.75 10.31 4.99
N ASP A 109 -13.94 9.86 5.41
CA ASP A 109 -14.43 8.50 5.17
C ASP A 109 -14.48 8.10 3.69
N GLU A 110 -14.70 9.06 2.81
CA GLU A 110 -14.77 8.83 1.36
C GLU A 110 -13.44 8.36 0.75
N PHE A 111 -12.29 8.66 1.38
CA PHE A 111 -10.97 8.24 0.89
C PHE A 111 -10.55 6.85 1.39
N ILE A 112 -11.14 6.35 2.47
CA ILE A 112 -10.76 5.07 3.09
C ILE A 112 -10.83 3.89 2.12
N PRO A 113 -11.90 3.69 1.33
CA PRO A 113 -11.97 2.56 0.40
C PRO A 113 -10.87 2.60 -0.68
N MET A 114 -10.57 3.80 -1.19
CA MET A 114 -9.49 3.98 -2.17
C MET A 114 -8.13 3.64 -1.57
N LEU A 115 -7.85 4.10 -0.35
CA LEU A 115 -6.59 3.86 0.33
C LEU A 115 -6.41 2.37 0.66
N LYS A 116 -7.44 1.70 1.15
CA LYS A 116 -7.43 0.25 1.39
C LYS A 116 -7.10 -0.55 0.13
N GLU A 117 -7.68 -0.14 -0.99
CA GLU A 117 -7.39 -0.79 -2.26
C GLU A 117 -5.94 -0.54 -2.73
N GLN A 118 -5.44 0.69 -2.59
CA GLN A 118 -4.05 1.01 -2.97
C GLN A 118 -3.03 0.27 -2.11
N MET A 119 -3.35 0.03 -0.85
CA MET A 119 -2.50 -0.73 0.07
C MET A 119 -2.65 -2.26 -0.05
N GLY A 120 -3.55 -2.74 -0.92
CA GLY A 120 -3.72 -4.17 -1.21
C GLY A 120 -4.60 -4.93 -0.23
N PHE A 121 -5.29 -4.26 0.70
CA PHE A 121 -6.22 -4.91 1.64
C PHE A 121 -7.57 -5.23 1.03
N GLU A 122 -7.92 -4.61 -0.08
CA GLU A 122 -9.08 -4.96 -0.89
C GLU A 122 -8.63 -5.48 -2.25
N PRO A 123 -9.04 -6.70 -2.64
CA PRO A 123 -8.62 -7.24 -3.91
C PRO A 123 -9.17 -6.40 -5.08
N PRO A 124 -8.37 -6.19 -6.14
CA PRO A 124 -8.80 -5.43 -7.33
C PRO A 124 -10.03 -6.03 -8.01
N GLU A 125 -10.33 -7.30 -7.75
CA GLU A 125 -11.46 -8.05 -8.32
C GLU A 125 -12.82 -7.51 -7.88
N GLN A 126 -12.91 -6.93 -6.69
CA GLN A 126 -14.16 -6.30 -6.23
C GLN A 126 -14.54 -5.07 -7.08
N ARG A 127 -13.60 -4.48 -7.79
CA ARG A 127 -13.89 -3.42 -8.79
C ARG A 127 -14.65 -3.93 -9.99
N SER A 128 -14.37 -5.14 -10.46
CA SER A 128 -15.05 -5.74 -11.62
C SER A 128 -16.48 -6.15 -11.31
N GLU A 129 -16.79 -6.41 -10.04
CA GLU A 129 -18.09 -6.89 -9.57
C GLU A 129 -19.00 -5.79 -9.00
N ARG A 130 -18.68 -4.50 -9.19
CA ARG A 130 -19.57 -3.42 -8.74
C ARG A 130 -20.97 -3.63 -9.31
N PRO A 131 -22.00 -3.72 -8.45
CA PRO A 131 -23.38 -3.87 -8.89
C PRO A 131 -23.73 -2.78 -9.89
N GLY A 132 -24.19 -3.16 -11.07
CA GLY A 132 -24.58 -2.22 -12.13
C GLY A 132 -23.51 -1.92 -13.19
N ARG A 133 -22.31 -2.50 -13.09
CA ARG A 133 -21.34 -2.41 -14.20
C ARG A 133 -21.83 -3.26 -15.36
N ARG A 134 -22.24 -2.59 -16.43
CA ARG A 134 -22.63 -3.26 -17.68
C ARG A 134 -21.37 -3.85 -18.33
N ALA A 135 -21.47 -5.06 -18.86
CA ALA A 135 -20.41 -5.62 -19.69
C ALA A 135 -20.08 -4.66 -20.84
N PRO A 136 -18.80 -4.52 -21.22
CA PRO A 136 -18.45 -3.68 -22.37
C PRO A 136 -19.22 -4.11 -23.61
N ASP A 137 -19.67 -3.13 -24.40
CA ASP A 137 -20.24 -3.41 -25.71
C ASP A 137 -19.14 -4.06 -26.58
N PRO A 138 -19.36 -5.24 -27.16
CA PRO A 138 -18.36 -5.92 -27.99
C PRO A 138 -17.95 -5.08 -29.22
N ASP A 139 -18.81 -4.19 -29.69
CA ASP A 139 -18.52 -3.30 -30.80
C ASP A 139 -17.79 -2.02 -30.40
N PHE A 140 -17.67 -1.77 -29.07
CA PHE A 140 -16.92 -0.62 -28.56
C PHE A 140 -15.43 -0.95 -28.52
N LYS A 141 -14.65 -0.24 -29.31
CA LYS A 141 -13.19 -0.39 -29.36
C LYS A 141 -12.50 0.83 -28.76
N VAL A 142 -11.56 0.58 -27.83
CA VAL A 142 -10.69 1.60 -27.25
C VAL A 142 -9.37 1.65 -28.01
N LEU A 143 -8.93 2.84 -28.40
CA LEU A 143 -7.62 3.06 -28.98
C LEU A 143 -6.72 3.75 -27.96
N VAL A 144 -5.63 3.10 -27.60
CA VAL A 144 -4.59 3.65 -26.71
C VAL A 144 -3.44 4.15 -27.58
N ILE A 145 -3.13 5.42 -27.49
CA ILE A 145 -2.03 6.04 -28.27
C ILE A 145 -0.81 6.19 -27.35
N GLY A 146 0.25 5.48 -27.71
CA GLY A 146 1.50 5.40 -26.98
C GLY A 146 1.57 4.20 -26.04
N ALA A 147 2.69 3.45 -26.11
CA ALA A 147 2.99 2.29 -25.27
C ALA A 147 4.08 2.62 -24.21
N GLY A 148 4.08 3.82 -23.67
CA GLY A 148 4.81 4.20 -22.48
C GLY A 148 4.13 3.64 -21.21
N LEU A 149 4.63 3.99 -20.03
CA LEU A 149 4.11 3.49 -18.75
C LEU A 149 2.58 3.61 -18.63
N THR A 150 2.04 4.77 -18.93
CA THR A 150 0.60 5.05 -18.85
C THR A 150 -0.21 4.22 -19.86
N GLY A 151 0.29 4.10 -21.09
CA GLY A 151 -0.40 3.32 -22.13
C GLY A 151 -0.38 1.81 -21.83
N LEU A 152 0.71 1.30 -21.31
CA LEU A 152 0.80 -0.09 -20.85
C LEU A 152 -0.14 -0.37 -19.66
N LEU A 153 -0.18 0.54 -18.68
CA LEU A 153 -1.12 0.42 -17.55
C LEU A 153 -2.57 0.46 -18.03
N ALA A 154 -2.91 1.37 -18.96
CA ALA A 154 -4.23 1.44 -19.57
C ALA A 154 -4.60 0.12 -20.28
N ALA A 155 -3.66 -0.46 -21.05
CA ALA A 155 -3.86 -1.73 -21.74
C ALA A 155 -4.14 -2.89 -20.77
N ILE A 156 -3.38 -2.96 -19.66
CA ILE A 156 -3.59 -3.95 -18.58
C ILE A 156 -5.00 -3.79 -18.00
N LYS A 157 -5.38 -2.56 -17.62
CA LYS A 157 -6.70 -2.29 -17.02
C LYS A 157 -7.86 -2.52 -17.99
N LEU A 158 -7.70 -2.23 -19.28
CA LEU A 158 -8.68 -2.54 -20.30
C LEU A 158 -8.83 -4.05 -20.51
N SER A 159 -7.71 -4.79 -20.48
CA SER A 159 -7.70 -6.25 -20.55
C SER A 159 -8.43 -6.90 -19.36
N GLU A 160 -8.12 -6.47 -18.13
CA GLU A 160 -8.81 -6.90 -16.92
C GLU A 160 -10.31 -6.61 -16.97
N ALA A 161 -10.67 -5.45 -17.50
CA ALA A 161 -12.05 -5.01 -17.69
C ALA A 161 -12.76 -5.60 -18.90
N ARG A 162 -12.06 -6.46 -19.68
CA ARG A 162 -12.56 -7.16 -20.87
C ARG A 162 -13.06 -6.22 -21.99
N TYR A 163 -12.47 -5.03 -22.12
CA TYR A 163 -12.71 -4.16 -23.25
C TYR A 163 -11.94 -4.64 -24.50
N ASN A 164 -12.55 -4.43 -25.67
CA ASN A 164 -11.83 -4.55 -26.94
C ASN A 164 -10.95 -3.31 -27.12
N PHE A 165 -9.62 -3.49 -27.25
CA PHE A 165 -8.69 -2.38 -27.37
C PHE A 165 -7.53 -2.68 -28.30
N GLU A 166 -6.91 -1.60 -28.77
CA GLU A 166 -5.68 -1.65 -29.55
C GLU A 166 -4.72 -0.58 -29.03
N VAL A 167 -3.43 -0.89 -28.98
CA VAL A 167 -2.38 0.05 -28.60
C VAL A 167 -1.55 0.39 -29.83
N ILE A 168 -1.38 1.67 -30.10
CA ILE A 168 -0.55 2.18 -31.19
C ILE A 168 0.68 2.85 -30.59
N GLU A 169 1.87 2.41 -30.99
CA GLU A 169 3.14 3.01 -30.61
C GLU A 169 3.92 3.46 -31.86
N LYS A 170 4.53 4.63 -31.81
CA LYS A 170 5.33 5.17 -32.91
C LYS A 170 6.72 4.53 -33.03
N ASN A 171 7.24 4.03 -31.92
CA ASN A 171 8.56 3.40 -31.86
C ASN A 171 8.42 1.89 -32.07
N PRO A 172 9.50 1.20 -32.52
CA PRO A 172 9.48 -0.25 -32.70
C PRO A 172 9.42 -1.02 -31.36
N GLU A 173 9.71 -0.37 -30.23
CA GLU A 173 9.72 -0.98 -28.89
C GLU A 173 8.77 -0.24 -27.96
N MET A 174 8.17 -1.01 -27.04
CA MET A 174 7.35 -0.48 -25.94
C MET A 174 8.25 0.03 -24.81
N GLY A 175 7.75 0.98 -23.99
CA GLY A 175 8.44 1.45 -22.78
C GLY A 175 8.47 2.98 -22.63
N GLY A 176 8.37 3.73 -23.72
CA GLY A 176 8.32 5.21 -23.64
C GLY A 176 9.71 5.85 -23.65
N THR A 177 9.94 6.81 -22.77
CA THR A 177 11.11 7.71 -22.77
C THR A 177 12.26 7.28 -21.87
N TRP A 178 12.35 6.04 -21.51
CA TRP A 178 13.45 5.50 -20.67
C TRP A 178 14.74 5.31 -21.44
#